data_3156322adb79b45af12a643a0c6a316a
#
_entry.id   3156322adb79b45af12a643a0c6a316a
#
_cell.length_a   1.000
_cell.length_b   1.000
_cell.length_c   1.000
_cell.angle_alpha   90.00
_cell.angle_beta   90.00
_cell.angle_gamma   90.00
#
_symmetry.space_group_name_H-M   'P 1'
#
loop_
_entity.id
_entity.type
_entity.pdbx_description
1 polymer ?
#
loop_
_entity_poly.entity_id
_entity_poly.type
_entity_poly.pdbx_seq_one_letter_code
_entity_poly.pdbx_strand_id
1 'polypeptide(L)'
;MKNKLVIALGATIMLVSACHKTEDPAPVTTDFNTMKEQVLIDFTNKVAVPGYKDLADASDNLYSTLQTLNDNPTEDNLAAARTSWKNMRTIWEQCEGFLFGPVEDNDYDPNMDTWPTDYVQMDSLLNSSNNLEVSDIQAATLSLRGYHPIEYIIFGNHGDRKAADITTRQKKYMISLATDLKGTCHDLYQSWTADPVNFAKQVITAGNGSAKYAKKQEAYLAIVESMIDICDEVGGGKMKEPFDTRDPQMVESPYSGNSLADFKNNLVGLRNVYIGKYKEDGLGINDLVSSKNVALDNKLQTQMTAAINSFDNITVFYEDAIINQRVQSQNTMNALNELKQTLEGELKPFIIQYITD
;
A
#
# COMPACT_ATOMS: atom_id res chain seq x y z
N MET A 1 8.01 102.68 -2.35
CA MET A 1 9.05 102.61 -3.30
C MET A 1 10.27 102.00 -2.73
N LYS A 2 10.57 100.87 -2.52
CA LYS A 2 11.83 100.15 -2.34
C LYS A 2 11.47 98.64 -2.24
N ASN A 3 11.72 97.91 -3.32
CA ASN A 3 11.63 96.49 -3.35
C ASN A 3 12.70 95.81 -2.51
N LYS A 4 12.34 94.96 -1.63
CA LYS A 4 13.28 94.03 -0.94
C LYS A 4 13.08 92.60 -1.55
N LEU A 5 14.18 92.22 -2.23
CA LEU A 5 14.33 90.83 -2.75
C LEU A 5 14.69 89.90 -1.59
N VAL A 6 13.92 88.88 -1.35
CA VAL A 6 14.24 87.80 -0.36
C VAL A 6 14.70 86.62 -1.17
N ILE A 7 15.97 86.25 -1.02
CA ILE A 7 16.57 85.05 -1.61
C ILE A 7 16.30 83.91 -0.61
N ALA A 8 15.51 82.95 -1.02
CA ALA A 8 15.31 81.69 -0.27
C ALA A 8 16.32 80.63 -0.74
N LEU A 9 17.21 80.28 0.21
CA LEU A 9 18.18 79.22 -0.01
C LEU A 9 17.52 77.85 0.25
N GLY A 10 17.26 77.10 -0.81
CA GLY A 10 16.69 75.75 -0.73
C GLY A 10 17.79 74.72 -0.48
N ALA A 11 17.79 74.13 0.70
CA ALA A 11 18.66 72.99 1.04
C ALA A 11 18.03 71.72 0.48
N THR A 12 18.62 71.13 -0.56
CA THR A 12 18.21 69.83 -1.10
C THR A 12 18.80 68.69 -0.26
N ILE A 13 17.99 68.04 0.57
CA ILE A 13 18.41 66.83 1.30
C ILE A 13 18.27 65.65 0.32
N MET A 14 19.38 65.07 -0.13
CA MET A 14 19.40 63.77 -0.83
C MET A 14 19.20 62.66 0.19
N LEU A 15 18.02 62.06 0.18
CA LEU A 15 17.78 60.80 0.86
C LEU A 15 18.39 59.66 0.01
N VAL A 16 19.53 59.12 0.47
CA VAL A 16 20.11 57.90 -0.05
C VAL A 16 19.30 56.74 0.53
N SER A 17 18.35 56.21 -0.23
CA SER A 17 17.68 54.93 0.07
C SER A 17 18.70 53.81 -0.14
N ALA A 18 19.34 53.33 0.94
CA ALA A 18 20.04 52.05 0.91
C ALA A 18 19.01 50.94 0.79
N CYS A 19 18.84 50.38 -0.43
CA CYS A 19 18.17 49.10 -0.62
C CYS A 19 19.03 48.03 0.07
N HIS A 20 18.64 47.64 1.29
CA HIS A 20 19.04 46.34 1.83
C HIS A 20 18.39 45.30 0.99
N LYS A 21 19.13 44.66 0.08
CA LYS A 21 18.76 43.33 -0.42
C LYS A 21 18.83 42.39 0.78
N THR A 22 17.70 42.03 1.32
CA THR A 22 17.58 40.79 2.08
C THR A 22 17.91 39.68 1.07
N GLU A 23 19.11 39.13 1.19
CA GLU A 23 19.41 37.85 0.52
C GLU A 23 18.39 36.83 1.10
N ASP A 24 17.56 36.30 0.26
CA ASP A 24 16.78 35.13 0.62
C ASP A 24 17.77 34.10 1.14
N PRO A 25 17.49 33.45 2.30
CA PRO A 25 18.37 32.42 2.80
C PRO A 25 18.52 31.37 1.68
N ALA A 26 19.79 31.09 1.36
CA ALA A 26 20.08 30.03 0.38
C ALA A 26 19.29 28.77 0.76
N PRO A 27 18.66 28.08 -0.20
CA PRO A 27 17.93 26.85 0.09
C PRO A 27 18.86 25.92 0.86
N VAL A 28 18.44 25.50 2.05
CA VAL A 28 19.19 24.54 2.87
C VAL A 28 19.19 23.24 2.09
N THR A 29 20.25 22.99 1.33
CA THR A 29 20.46 21.70 0.66
C THR A 29 20.82 20.71 1.75
N THR A 30 19.86 19.87 2.14
CA THR A 30 20.11 18.76 3.06
C THR A 30 21.25 17.91 2.48
N ASP A 31 22.29 17.67 3.26
CA ASP A 31 23.40 16.81 2.85
C ASP A 31 22.87 15.41 2.49
N PHE A 32 23.41 14.81 1.42
CA PHE A 32 22.94 13.52 0.91
C PHE A 32 23.00 12.39 1.95
N ASN A 33 24.00 12.42 2.85
CA ASN A 33 24.09 11.43 3.92
C ASN A 33 22.97 11.60 4.95
N THR A 34 22.69 12.84 5.34
CA THR A 34 21.54 13.16 6.21
C THR A 34 20.22 12.75 5.54
N MET A 35 20.10 12.97 4.24
CA MET A 35 18.91 12.56 3.47
C MET A 35 18.71 11.05 3.47
N LYS A 36 19.80 10.25 3.29
CA LYS A 36 19.73 8.78 3.39
C LYS A 36 19.17 8.30 4.74
N GLU A 37 19.51 8.96 5.82
CA GLU A 37 18.97 8.60 7.14
C GLU A 37 17.51 9.00 7.27
N GLN A 38 17.18 10.22 6.85
CA GLN A 38 15.83 10.75 6.98
C GLN A 38 14.81 9.98 6.13
N VAL A 39 15.18 9.52 4.94
CA VAL A 39 14.30 8.70 4.09
C VAL A 39 13.90 7.38 4.77
N LEU A 40 14.83 6.68 5.44
CA LEU A 40 14.48 5.47 6.20
C LEU A 40 13.60 5.78 7.41
N ILE A 41 13.85 6.90 8.07
CA ILE A 41 13.01 7.39 9.19
C ILE A 41 11.60 7.73 8.69
N ASP A 42 11.49 8.45 7.59
CA ASP A 42 10.21 8.90 7.04
C ASP A 42 9.44 7.73 6.41
N PHE A 43 10.09 6.83 5.66
CA PHE A 43 9.48 5.59 5.21
C PHE A 43 8.85 4.82 6.37
N THR A 44 9.62 4.63 7.44
CA THR A 44 9.16 3.86 8.60
C THR A 44 8.01 4.55 9.31
N ASN A 45 8.15 5.86 9.64
CA ASN A 45 7.22 6.58 10.51
C ASN A 45 6.02 7.18 9.76
N LYS A 46 6.12 7.39 8.43
CA LYS A 46 5.08 8.04 7.63
C LYS A 46 4.42 7.12 6.60
N VAL A 47 5.04 5.96 6.31
CA VAL A 47 4.47 4.99 5.36
C VAL A 47 4.19 3.66 6.05
N ALA A 48 5.20 2.91 6.48
CA ALA A 48 5.05 1.53 6.91
C ALA A 48 4.26 1.39 8.22
N VAL A 49 4.71 2.04 9.29
CA VAL A 49 4.04 1.95 10.60
C VAL A 49 2.61 2.50 10.57
N PRO A 50 2.33 3.68 9.95
CA PRO A 50 0.95 4.15 9.79
C PRO A 50 0.09 3.23 8.91
N GLY A 51 0.64 2.61 7.86
CA GLY A 51 -0.06 1.67 7.01
C GLY A 51 -0.52 0.44 7.82
N TYR A 52 0.38 -0.22 8.54
CA TYR A 52 0.04 -1.36 9.37
C TYR A 52 -0.85 -1.01 10.57
N LYS A 53 -0.73 0.22 11.11
CA LYS A 53 -1.67 0.70 12.12
C LYS A 53 -3.07 0.82 11.57
N ASP A 54 -3.23 1.44 10.42
CA ASP A 54 -4.53 1.58 9.77
C ASP A 54 -5.13 0.21 9.40
N LEU A 55 -4.29 -0.74 9.01
CA LEU A 55 -4.72 -2.11 8.74
C LEU A 55 -5.27 -2.77 10.00
N ALA A 56 -4.58 -2.63 11.15
CA ALA A 56 -5.06 -3.15 12.43
C ALA A 56 -6.39 -2.47 12.83
N ASP A 57 -6.49 -1.15 12.74
CA ASP A 57 -7.72 -0.39 13.04
C ASP A 57 -8.87 -0.80 12.08
N ALA A 58 -8.57 -1.04 10.80
CA ALA A 58 -9.56 -1.48 9.81
C ALA A 58 -10.03 -2.92 10.06
N SER A 59 -9.16 -3.80 10.58
CA SER A 59 -9.52 -5.16 10.98
C SER A 59 -10.49 -5.16 12.17
N ASP A 60 -10.30 -4.26 13.15
CA ASP A 60 -11.23 -4.04 14.23
C ASP A 60 -12.61 -3.59 13.74
N ASN A 61 -12.63 -2.68 12.76
CA ASN A 61 -13.87 -2.19 12.17
C ASN A 61 -14.58 -3.30 11.36
N LEU A 62 -13.85 -4.08 10.55
CA LEU A 62 -14.42 -5.22 9.83
C LEU A 62 -15.01 -6.24 10.79
N TYR A 63 -14.28 -6.64 11.82
CA TYR A 63 -14.79 -7.54 12.85
C TYR A 63 -16.10 -7.01 13.49
N SER A 64 -16.13 -5.73 13.86
CA SER A 64 -17.31 -5.11 14.49
C SER A 64 -18.53 -5.08 13.57
N THR A 65 -18.34 -4.77 12.27
CA THR A 65 -19.45 -4.76 11.31
C THR A 65 -19.94 -6.17 10.98
N LEU A 66 -19.07 -7.17 10.94
CA LEU A 66 -19.43 -8.58 10.77
C LEU A 66 -20.16 -9.12 12.00
N GLN A 67 -19.78 -8.74 13.22
CA GLN A 67 -20.53 -9.06 14.44
C GLN A 67 -21.95 -8.45 14.40
N THR A 68 -22.06 -7.19 14.00
CA THR A 68 -23.35 -6.54 13.86
C THR A 68 -24.24 -7.24 12.84
N LEU A 69 -23.67 -7.67 11.70
CA LEU A 69 -24.39 -8.45 10.70
C LEU A 69 -24.79 -9.86 11.22
N ASN A 70 -23.92 -10.51 12.00
CA ASN A 70 -24.24 -11.80 12.63
C ASN A 70 -25.45 -11.70 13.55
N ASP A 71 -25.46 -10.67 14.42
CA ASP A 71 -26.48 -10.48 15.46
C ASP A 71 -27.81 -9.94 14.88
N ASN A 72 -27.72 -9.11 13.85
CA ASN A 72 -28.87 -8.49 13.18
C ASN A 72 -28.67 -8.51 11.64
N PRO A 73 -29.05 -9.61 10.94
CA PRO A 73 -28.83 -9.80 9.51
C PRO A 73 -29.82 -8.98 8.67
N THR A 74 -29.51 -7.70 8.49
CA THR A 74 -30.24 -6.76 7.61
C THR A 74 -29.39 -6.42 6.38
N GLU A 75 -30.05 -5.95 5.30
CA GLU A 75 -29.32 -5.50 4.10
C GLU A 75 -28.41 -4.28 4.40
N ASP A 76 -28.81 -3.41 5.30
CA ASP A 76 -27.97 -2.27 5.71
C ASP A 76 -26.71 -2.73 6.44
N ASN A 77 -26.82 -3.72 7.33
CA ASN A 77 -25.66 -4.28 8.03
C ASN A 77 -24.76 -5.09 7.06
N LEU A 78 -25.34 -5.77 6.08
CA LEU A 78 -24.57 -6.43 5.02
C LEU A 78 -23.83 -5.40 4.15
N ALA A 79 -24.48 -4.29 3.79
CA ALA A 79 -23.83 -3.21 3.04
C ALA A 79 -22.69 -2.56 3.86
N ALA A 80 -22.88 -2.37 5.16
CA ALA A 80 -21.83 -1.87 6.06
C ALA A 80 -20.62 -2.83 6.14
N ALA A 81 -20.86 -4.13 6.28
CA ALA A 81 -19.82 -5.15 6.29
C ALA A 81 -19.02 -5.19 4.98
N ARG A 82 -19.70 -5.11 3.82
CA ARG A 82 -19.09 -5.03 2.49
C ARG A 82 -18.21 -3.79 2.34
N THR A 83 -18.69 -2.65 2.81
CA THR A 83 -17.93 -1.39 2.79
C THR A 83 -16.67 -1.51 3.65
N SER A 84 -16.80 -2.08 4.84
CA SER A 84 -15.69 -2.29 5.77
C SER A 84 -14.64 -3.23 5.18
N TRP A 85 -15.06 -4.32 4.52
CA TRP A 85 -14.18 -5.25 3.83
C TRP A 85 -13.39 -4.54 2.71
N LYS A 86 -14.07 -3.81 1.81
CA LYS A 86 -13.41 -3.05 0.73
C LYS A 86 -12.44 -1.99 1.25
N ASN A 87 -12.79 -1.30 2.34
CA ASN A 87 -11.90 -0.32 2.96
C ASN A 87 -10.64 -0.99 3.52
N MET A 88 -10.79 -2.15 4.15
CA MET A 88 -9.65 -2.89 4.69
C MET A 88 -8.74 -3.41 3.56
N ARG A 89 -9.34 -3.94 2.46
CA ARG A 89 -8.58 -4.32 1.25
C ARG A 89 -7.77 -3.14 0.72
N THR A 90 -8.38 -1.98 0.54
CA THR A 90 -7.67 -0.76 0.07
C THR A 90 -6.41 -0.45 0.89
N ILE A 91 -6.46 -0.64 2.21
CA ILE A 91 -5.31 -0.40 3.09
C ILE A 91 -4.27 -1.51 2.94
N TRP A 92 -4.71 -2.78 2.93
CA TRP A 92 -3.82 -3.92 2.80
C TRP A 92 -3.05 -3.87 1.48
N GLU A 93 -3.72 -3.66 0.37
CA GLU A 93 -3.11 -3.57 -0.96
C GLU A 93 -2.04 -2.45 -1.04
N GLN A 94 -2.25 -1.34 -0.34
CA GLN A 94 -1.21 -0.31 -0.25
C GLN A 94 -0.03 -0.73 0.64
N CYS A 95 -0.24 -1.61 1.61
CA CYS A 95 0.86 -2.19 2.39
C CYS A 95 1.68 -3.22 1.60
N GLU A 96 1.11 -3.85 0.58
CA GLU A 96 1.84 -4.78 -0.30
C GLU A 96 2.96 -4.10 -1.11
N GLY A 97 2.99 -2.79 -1.18
CA GLY A 97 4.13 -2.04 -1.74
C GLY A 97 5.44 -2.18 -0.94
N PHE A 98 5.43 -2.83 0.25
CA PHE A 98 6.60 -2.99 1.12
C PHE A 98 6.55 -4.30 1.94
N LEU A 99 6.28 -5.42 1.28
CA LEU A 99 6.30 -6.75 1.89
C LEU A 99 7.74 -7.21 2.12
N PHE A 100 8.29 -6.91 3.30
CA PHE A 100 9.58 -7.42 3.74
C PHE A 100 9.67 -7.46 5.27
N GLY A 101 10.59 -8.26 5.79
CA GLY A 101 10.79 -8.44 7.23
C GLY A 101 9.67 -9.26 7.87
N PRO A 102 9.06 -8.83 8.99
CA PRO A 102 8.11 -9.67 9.75
C PRO A 102 6.91 -10.15 8.95
N VAL A 103 6.47 -9.44 7.91
CA VAL A 103 5.34 -9.84 7.07
C VAL A 103 5.63 -11.15 6.34
N GLU A 104 6.86 -11.30 5.82
CA GLU A 104 7.38 -12.53 5.20
C GLU A 104 7.87 -13.53 6.25
N ASP A 105 8.71 -13.05 7.21
CA ASP A 105 9.36 -13.92 8.22
C ASP A 105 8.34 -14.73 9.07
N ASN A 106 7.07 -14.26 9.17
CA ASN A 106 5.99 -14.90 9.94
C ASN A 106 4.76 -15.30 9.12
N ASP A 107 4.87 -15.36 7.79
CA ASP A 107 3.80 -15.75 6.87
C ASP A 107 2.49 -14.95 7.08
N TYR A 108 2.58 -13.65 7.49
CA TYR A 108 1.36 -12.85 7.73
C TYR A 108 0.55 -12.64 6.45
N ASP A 109 1.22 -12.37 5.34
CA ASP A 109 0.59 -12.22 4.03
C ASP A 109 -0.22 -13.46 3.63
N PRO A 110 0.33 -14.66 3.46
CA PRO A 110 -0.45 -15.81 3.03
C PRO A 110 -1.52 -16.23 4.05
N ASN A 111 -1.39 -15.87 5.33
CA ASN A 111 -2.44 -16.08 6.33
C ASN A 111 -3.64 -15.15 6.15
N MET A 112 -3.45 -13.96 5.53
CA MET A 112 -4.50 -12.97 5.30
C MET A 112 -5.08 -13.04 3.88
N ASP A 113 -4.24 -13.28 2.88
CA ASP A 113 -4.56 -12.97 1.48
C ASP A 113 -4.26 -14.09 0.47
N THR A 114 -4.38 -15.33 0.87
CA THR A 114 -4.27 -16.46 -0.06
C THR A 114 -5.51 -16.59 -0.93
N TRP A 115 -5.33 -16.60 -2.25
CA TRP A 115 -6.35 -16.89 -3.25
C TRP A 115 -5.83 -17.94 -4.29
N PRO A 116 -6.67 -18.57 -5.11
CA PRO A 116 -8.13 -18.60 -4.99
C PRO A 116 -8.59 -19.39 -3.76
N THR A 117 -9.80 -19.05 -3.28
CA THR A 117 -10.44 -19.84 -2.21
C THR A 117 -10.80 -21.23 -2.75
N ASP A 118 -10.48 -22.27 -1.99
CA ASP A 118 -10.92 -23.64 -2.31
C ASP A 118 -12.36 -23.87 -1.84
N TYR A 119 -13.30 -23.63 -2.75
CA TYR A 119 -14.74 -23.74 -2.44
C TYR A 119 -15.18 -25.17 -2.14
N VAL A 120 -14.53 -26.18 -2.71
CA VAL A 120 -14.83 -27.58 -2.44
C VAL A 120 -14.47 -27.94 -1.00
N GLN A 121 -13.29 -27.52 -0.55
CA GLN A 121 -12.87 -27.67 0.84
C GLN A 121 -13.73 -26.82 1.77
N MET A 122 -14.07 -25.58 1.39
CA MET A 122 -14.91 -24.70 2.20
C MET A 122 -16.31 -25.28 2.38
N ASP A 123 -16.95 -25.76 1.34
CA ASP A 123 -18.25 -26.42 1.43
C ASP A 123 -18.17 -27.69 2.28
N SER A 124 -17.11 -28.49 2.13
CA SER A 124 -16.86 -29.65 2.97
C SER A 124 -16.73 -29.27 4.45
N LEU A 125 -15.98 -28.21 4.75
CA LEU A 125 -15.81 -27.70 6.12
C LEU A 125 -17.16 -27.21 6.69
N LEU A 126 -17.92 -26.44 5.92
CA LEU A 126 -19.23 -25.90 6.34
C LEU A 126 -20.27 -27.01 6.57
N ASN A 127 -20.19 -28.12 5.86
CA ASN A 127 -21.10 -29.28 6.01
C ASN A 127 -20.58 -30.31 7.03
N SER A 128 -19.39 -30.15 7.57
CA SER A 128 -18.79 -31.07 8.54
C SER A 128 -19.31 -30.83 9.96
N SER A 129 -18.89 -31.68 10.91
CA SER A 129 -19.12 -31.51 12.36
C SER A 129 -18.06 -30.62 13.03
N ASN A 130 -17.14 -30.01 12.28
CA ASN A 130 -16.12 -29.10 12.81
C ASN A 130 -16.78 -27.93 13.57
N ASN A 131 -16.21 -27.55 14.70
CA ASN A 131 -16.79 -26.48 15.54
C ASN A 131 -16.60 -25.09 14.95
N LEU A 132 -15.70 -24.90 13.98
CA LEU A 132 -15.37 -23.60 13.38
C LEU A 132 -14.92 -22.58 14.42
N GLU A 133 -14.19 -23.02 15.43
CA GLU A 133 -13.52 -22.12 16.39
C GLU A 133 -12.29 -21.46 15.73
N VAL A 134 -11.78 -20.39 16.33
CA VAL A 134 -10.60 -19.69 15.78
C VAL A 134 -9.41 -20.63 15.60
N SER A 135 -9.19 -21.55 16.56
CA SER A 135 -8.14 -22.57 16.45
C SER A 135 -8.32 -23.54 15.28
N ASP A 136 -9.58 -23.82 14.89
CA ASP A 136 -9.87 -24.65 13.72
C ASP A 136 -9.52 -23.91 12.42
N ILE A 137 -9.75 -22.56 12.41
CA ILE A 137 -9.38 -21.69 11.28
C ILE A 137 -7.86 -21.62 11.14
N GLN A 138 -7.14 -21.41 12.24
CA GLN A 138 -5.68 -21.36 12.26
C GLN A 138 -5.02 -22.67 11.81
N ALA A 139 -5.70 -23.79 12.00
CA ALA A 139 -5.26 -25.11 11.55
C ALA A 139 -5.71 -25.46 10.12
N ALA A 140 -6.57 -24.66 9.50
CA ALA A 140 -7.04 -24.88 8.14
C ALA A 140 -5.98 -24.54 7.09
N THR A 141 -6.20 -24.99 5.85
CA THR A 141 -5.38 -24.57 4.70
C THR A 141 -5.53 -23.06 4.46
N LEU A 142 -4.48 -22.42 3.95
CA LEU A 142 -4.44 -20.97 3.73
C LEU A 142 -5.60 -20.47 2.87
N SER A 143 -6.00 -21.23 1.83
CA SER A 143 -7.15 -20.90 0.97
C SER A 143 -8.51 -20.87 1.67
N LEU A 144 -8.58 -21.28 2.94
CA LEU A 144 -9.77 -21.21 3.80
C LEU A 144 -9.65 -20.16 4.90
N ARG A 145 -8.67 -19.28 4.83
CA ARG A 145 -8.39 -18.22 5.82
C ARG A 145 -8.43 -16.84 5.17
N GLY A 146 -8.40 -15.81 6.00
CA GLY A 146 -8.22 -14.43 5.53
C GLY A 146 -9.41 -13.80 4.86
N TYR A 147 -9.13 -12.95 3.86
CA TYR A 147 -10.09 -12.06 3.23
C TYR A 147 -11.12 -12.77 2.35
N HIS A 148 -10.69 -13.71 1.52
CA HIS A 148 -11.51 -14.23 0.42
C HIS A 148 -12.66 -15.16 0.85
N PRO A 149 -12.52 -16.02 1.89
CA PRO A 149 -13.68 -16.71 2.44
C PRO A 149 -14.73 -15.76 3.06
N ILE A 150 -14.28 -14.64 3.68
CA ILE A 150 -15.21 -13.60 4.17
C ILE A 150 -15.91 -12.94 2.98
N GLU A 151 -15.16 -12.58 1.94
CA GLU A 151 -15.69 -12.00 0.70
C GLU A 151 -16.82 -12.86 0.13
N TYR A 152 -16.55 -14.14 -0.09
CA TYR A 152 -17.55 -15.09 -0.60
C TYR A 152 -18.84 -15.09 0.22
N ILE A 153 -18.71 -15.10 1.57
CA ILE A 153 -19.87 -15.15 2.46
C ILE A 153 -20.74 -13.90 2.34
N ILE A 154 -20.10 -12.72 2.33
CA ILE A 154 -20.86 -11.45 2.38
C ILE A 154 -21.23 -10.89 1.01
N PHE A 155 -20.51 -11.25 -0.06
CA PHE A 155 -20.82 -10.73 -1.40
C PHE A 155 -21.65 -11.73 -2.25
N GLY A 156 -21.39 -13.04 -2.15
CA GLY A 156 -21.94 -13.99 -3.10
C GLY A 156 -21.36 -13.76 -4.50
N ASN A 157 -22.16 -13.87 -5.53
CA ASN A 157 -21.70 -13.60 -6.89
C ASN A 157 -21.95 -12.13 -7.25
N HIS A 158 -20.88 -11.33 -7.34
CA HIS A 158 -20.92 -9.89 -7.63
C HIS A 158 -21.91 -9.09 -6.75
N GLY A 159 -21.99 -9.45 -5.48
CA GLY A 159 -22.83 -8.73 -4.52
C GLY A 159 -24.30 -9.15 -4.50
N ASP A 160 -24.65 -10.30 -5.07
CA ASP A 160 -26.04 -10.80 -5.09
C ASP A 160 -26.52 -11.42 -3.76
N ARG A 161 -25.59 -11.73 -2.83
CA ARG A 161 -25.91 -12.26 -1.49
C ARG A 161 -26.92 -11.38 -0.75
N LYS A 162 -27.93 -12.01 -0.18
CA LYS A 162 -28.85 -11.36 0.76
C LYS A 162 -28.46 -11.69 2.19
N ALA A 163 -28.68 -10.75 3.11
CA ALA A 163 -28.35 -10.95 4.52
C ALA A 163 -29.06 -12.18 5.12
N ALA A 164 -30.31 -12.44 4.69
CA ALA A 164 -31.12 -13.58 5.12
C ALA A 164 -30.58 -14.93 4.60
N ASP A 165 -29.80 -14.95 3.51
CA ASP A 165 -29.26 -16.16 2.91
C ASP A 165 -27.99 -16.67 3.60
N ILE A 166 -27.36 -15.82 4.45
CA ILE A 166 -26.17 -16.21 5.20
C ILE A 166 -26.58 -17.19 6.32
N THR A 167 -26.20 -18.44 6.17
CA THR A 167 -26.58 -19.50 7.11
C THR A 167 -25.91 -19.33 8.48
N THR A 168 -26.45 -19.98 9.51
CA THR A 168 -25.85 -19.98 10.86
C THR A 168 -24.41 -20.49 10.84
N ARG A 169 -24.10 -21.51 10.02
CA ARG A 169 -22.75 -22.06 9.87
C ARG A 169 -21.80 -21.07 9.22
N GLN A 170 -22.24 -20.41 8.15
CA GLN A 170 -21.47 -19.35 7.50
C GLN A 170 -21.22 -18.16 8.42
N LYS A 171 -22.19 -17.74 9.22
CA LYS A 171 -22.03 -16.69 10.23
C LYS A 171 -20.96 -17.06 11.26
N LYS A 172 -21.00 -18.29 11.79
CA LYS A 172 -19.98 -18.74 12.75
C LYS A 172 -18.59 -18.74 12.11
N TYR A 173 -18.45 -19.29 10.90
CA TYR A 173 -17.18 -19.33 10.17
C TYR A 173 -16.66 -17.90 9.90
N MET A 174 -17.53 -17.02 9.42
CA MET A 174 -17.21 -15.60 9.15
C MET A 174 -16.65 -14.87 10.39
N ILE A 175 -17.24 -15.09 11.57
CA ILE A 175 -16.77 -14.46 12.81
C ILE A 175 -15.43 -15.04 13.25
N SER A 176 -15.22 -16.33 13.10
CA SER A 176 -13.93 -16.96 13.44
C SER A 176 -12.83 -16.52 12.47
N LEU A 177 -13.13 -16.40 11.17
CA LEU A 177 -12.23 -15.82 10.18
C LEU A 177 -11.86 -14.37 10.51
N ALA A 178 -12.86 -13.55 10.83
CA ALA A 178 -12.63 -12.14 11.17
C ALA A 178 -11.81 -11.99 12.47
N THR A 179 -11.98 -12.90 13.42
CA THR A 179 -11.19 -12.92 14.67
C THR A 179 -9.73 -13.28 14.39
N ASP A 180 -9.49 -14.30 13.55
CA ASP A 180 -8.15 -14.72 13.13
C ASP A 180 -7.44 -13.60 12.33
N LEU A 181 -8.12 -13.06 11.31
CA LEU A 181 -7.60 -11.97 10.48
C LEU A 181 -7.24 -10.73 11.32
N LYS A 182 -8.12 -10.33 12.25
CA LYS A 182 -7.84 -9.24 13.19
C LYS A 182 -6.59 -9.54 14.03
N GLY A 183 -6.47 -10.75 14.58
CA GLY A 183 -5.27 -11.16 15.33
C GLY A 183 -4.00 -11.00 14.50
N THR A 184 -4.00 -11.51 13.26
CA THR A 184 -2.86 -11.44 12.34
C THR A 184 -2.47 -9.99 12.01
N CYS A 185 -3.45 -9.10 11.77
CA CYS A 185 -3.18 -7.67 11.51
C CYS A 185 -2.56 -6.96 12.71
N HIS A 186 -3.05 -7.25 13.93
CA HIS A 186 -2.48 -6.70 15.17
C HIS A 186 -1.07 -7.23 15.42
N ASP A 187 -0.82 -8.52 15.21
CA ASP A 187 0.49 -9.14 15.37
C ASP A 187 1.51 -8.54 14.37
N LEU A 188 1.08 -8.32 13.12
CA LEU A 188 1.90 -7.63 12.12
C LEU A 188 2.26 -6.21 12.58
N TYR A 189 1.29 -5.41 13.01
CA TYR A 189 1.55 -4.07 13.54
C TYR A 189 2.50 -4.09 14.75
N GLN A 190 2.28 -5.00 15.69
CA GLN A 190 3.13 -5.15 16.88
C GLN A 190 4.56 -5.59 16.53
N SER A 191 4.74 -6.47 15.55
CA SER A 191 6.07 -6.89 15.11
C SER A 191 6.92 -5.71 14.59
N TRP A 192 6.28 -4.68 14.08
CA TRP A 192 6.96 -3.44 13.66
C TRP A 192 7.23 -2.49 14.81
N THR A 193 6.38 -2.44 15.85
CA THR A 193 6.39 -1.34 16.84
C THR A 193 6.79 -1.75 18.24
N ALA A 194 6.66 -3.03 18.59
CA ALA A 194 6.85 -3.52 19.96
C ALA A 194 8.13 -4.36 20.11
N ASP A 195 8.80 -4.18 21.26
CA ASP A 195 9.92 -5.05 21.65
C ASP A 195 9.39 -6.49 21.93
N PRO A 196 10.20 -7.55 21.69
CA PRO A 196 11.62 -7.51 21.34
C PRO A 196 11.91 -7.35 19.83
N VAL A 197 10.93 -7.48 18.94
CA VAL A 197 11.16 -7.43 17.48
C VAL A 197 11.42 -6.01 17.03
N ASN A 198 10.47 -5.10 17.22
CA ASN A 198 10.52 -3.69 16.87
C ASN A 198 11.22 -3.44 15.53
N PHE A 199 10.64 -3.98 14.44
CA PHE A 199 11.28 -3.97 13.13
C PHE A 199 11.48 -2.55 12.58
N ALA A 200 10.59 -1.61 12.95
CA ALA A 200 10.75 -0.19 12.65
C ALA A 200 12.12 0.33 13.10
N LYS A 201 12.55 -0.04 14.30
CA LYS A 201 13.87 0.32 14.81
C LYS A 201 15.00 -0.29 13.97
N GLN A 202 14.83 -1.53 13.46
CA GLN A 202 15.84 -2.17 12.62
C GLN A 202 16.03 -1.42 11.30
N VAL A 203 14.94 -0.93 10.69
CA VAL A 203 15.01 -0.12 9.47
C VAL A 203 15.64 1.24 9.74
N ILE A 204 15.17 1.96 10.77
CA ILE A 204 15.68 3.31 11.11
C ILE A 204 17.18 3.29 11.45
N THR A 205 17.65 2.24 12.12
CA THR A 205 19.05 2.14 12.56
C THR A 205 19.93 1.35 11.60
N ALA A 206 19.48 1.07 10.38
CA ALA A 206 20.26 0.38 9.35
C ALA A 206 21.64 1.05 9.14
N GLY A 207 22.71 0.24 9.19
CA GLY A 207 24.11 0.75 9.16
C GLY A 207 24.57 1.46 10.43
N ASN A 208 23.72 1.58 11.47
CA ASN A 208 24.03 2.23 12.73
C ASN A 208 23.43 1.49 13.94
N GLY A 209 23.80 0.22 14.10
CA GLY A 209 23.41 -0.59 15.24
C GLY A 209 22.15 -1.45 15.05
N SER A 210 21.62 -1.54 13.84
CA SER A 210 20.59 -2.53 13.48
C SER A 210 21.16 -3.95 13.57
N ALA A 211 20.37 -4.85 14.14
CA ALA A 211 20.70 -6.29 14.16
C ALA A 211 20.34 -6.97 12.81
N LYS A 212 19.38 -6.43 12.07
CA LYS A 212 18.91 -6.98 10.77
C LYS A 212 19.73 -6.44 9.59
N TYR A 213 20.05 -5.14 9.59
CA TYR A 213 20.71 -4.44 8.49
C TYR A 213 22.07 -3.90 8.92
N ALA A 214 23.14 -4.65 8.63
CA ALA A 214 24.51 -4.23 8.95
C ALA A 214 24.90 -2.99 8.14
N LYS A 215 24.33 -2.81 6.95
CA LYS A 215 24.53 -1.67 6.08
C LYS A 215 23.21 -0.97 5.76
N LYS A 216 23.27 0.34 5.60
CA LYS A 216 22.11 1.15 5.19
C LYS A 216 21.58 0.73 3.82
N GLN A 217 22.50 0.41 2.91
CA GLN A 217 22.18 -0.11 1.58
C GLN A 217 21.25 -1.35 1.62
N GLU A 218 21.43 -2.25 2.58
CA GLU A 218 20.62 -3.47 2.70
C GLU A 218 19.15 -3.17 2.95
N ALA A 219 18.84 -2.18 3.82
CA ALA A 219 17.48 -1.74 4.06
C ALA A 219 16.85 -1.11 2.81
N TYR A 220 17.60 -0.28 2.08
CA TYR A 220 17.13 0.29 0.82
C TYR A 220 16.88 -0.76 -0.26
N LEU A 221 17.75 -1.76 -0.35
CA LEU A 221 17.55 -2.85 -1.29
C LEU A 221 16.31 -3.67 -0.96
N ALA A 222 16.04 -3.96 0.33
CA ALA A 222 14.81 -4.63 0.73
C ALA A 222 13.56 -3.85 0.32
N ILE A 223 13.57 -2.51 0.50
CA ILE A 223 12.46 -1.63 0.08
C ILE A 223 12.30 -1.66 -1.46
N VAL A 224 13.38 -1.55 -2.21
CA VAL A 224 13.32 -1.52 -3.69
C VAL A 224 12.94 -2.89 -4.26
N GLU A 225 13.40 -3.99 -3.65
CA GLU A 225 12.97 -5.35 -4.05
C GLU A 225 11.45 -5.50 -3.88
N SER A 226 10.88 -5.11 -2.73
CA SER A 226 9.41 -5.17 -2.55
C SER A 226 8.66 -4.37 -3.60
N MET A 227 9.20 -3.21 -4.04
CA MET A 227 8.60 -2.44 -5.15
C MET A 227 8.68 -3.17 -6.49
N ILE A 228 9.73 -3.94 -6.72
CA ILE A 228 9.89 -4.76 -7.93
C ILE A 228 8.92 -5.93 -7.89
N ASP A 229 8.87 -6.63 -6.74
CA ASP A 229 8.09 -7.83 -6.53
C ASP A 229 6.59 -7.56 -6.68
N ILE A 230 6.07 -6.46 -6.13
CA ILE A 230 4.64 -6.11 -6.31
C ILE A 230 4.29 -5.80 -7.78
N CYS A 231 5.21 -5.24 -8.58
CA CYS A 231 4.97 -5.07 -10.01
C CYS A 231 4.87 -6.42 -10.73
N ASP A 232 5.70 -7.38 -10.33
CA ASP A 232 5.70 -8.73 -10.90
C ASP A 232 4.47 -9.52 -10.44
N GLU A 233 4.14 -9.43 -9.17
CA GLU A 233 2.98 -10.09 -8.59
C GLU A 233 1.69 -9.63 -9.27
N VAL A 234 1.46 -8.32 -9.36
CA VAL A 234 0.26 -7.79 -10.03
C VAL A 234 0.27 -8.08 -11.52
N GLY A 235 1.35 -7.72 -12.22
CA GLY A 235 1.41 -7.82 -13.69
C GLY A 235 1.67 -9.22 -14.21
N GLY A 236 2.52 -10.00 -13.52
CA GLY A 236 2.97 -11.33 -13.91
C GLY A 236 2.15 -12.48 -13.30
N GLY A 237 1.52 -12.25 -12.17
CA GLY A 237 0.68 -13.21 -11.44
C GLY A 237 -0.80 -12.84 -11.47
N LYS A 238 -1.21 -11.96 -10.55
CA LYS A 238 -2.63 -11.60 -10.28
C LYS A 238 -3.44 -11.25 -11.55
N MET A 239 -2.84 -10.52 -12.49
CA MET A 239 -3.48 -10.19 -13.78
C MET A 239 -3.24 -11.25 -14.84
N LYS A 240 -1.99 -11.73 -14.97
CA LYS A 240 -1.59 -12.54 -16.12
C LYS A 240 -2.16 -13.95 -16.11
N GLU A 241 -2.21 -14.61 -14.96
CA GLU A 241 -2.68 -16.00 -14.87
C GLU A 241 -4.14 -16.16 -15.29
N PRO A 242 -5.12 -15.38 -14.75
CA PRO A 242 -6.49 -15.45 -15.23
C PRO A 242 -6.64 -14.95 -16.67
N PHE A 243 -5.83 -13.98 -17.10
CA PHE A 243 -5.83 -13.49 -18.48
C PHE A 243 -5.41 -14.58 -19.48
N ASP A 244 -4.34 -15.32 -19.22
CA ASP A 244 -3.81 -16.36 -20.11
C ASP A 244 -4.76 -17.57 -20.16
N THR A 245 -5.25 -18.00 -19.01
CA THR A 245 -6.16 -19.14 -18.88
C THR A 245 -7.59 -18.80 -19.30
N ARG A 246 -7.98 -17.51 -19.27
CA ARG A 246 -9.36 -17.01 -19.42
C ARG A 246 -10.29 -17.62 -18.37
N ASP A 247 -9.77 -17.83 -17.18
CA ASP A 247 -10.53 -18.40 -16.07
C ASP A 247 -10.87 -17.30 -15.05
N PRO A 248 -12.14 -16.88 -14.97
CA PRO A 248 -12.59 -15.88 -14.02
C PRO A 248 -12.49 -16.31 -12.56
N GLN A 249 -12.38 -17.62 -12.29
CA GLN A 249 -12.23 -18.14 -10.92
C GLN A 249 -10.80 -17.94 -10.38
N MET A 250 -9.84 -17.69 -11.25
CA MET A 250 -8.45 -17.37 -10.88
C MET A 250 -8.24 -15.90 -10.51
N VAL A 251 -9.25 -15.05 -10.68
CA VAL A 251 -9.18 -13.63 -10.33
C VAL A 251 -9.23 -13.47 -8.80
N GLU A 252 -8.50 -12.52 -8.26
CA GLU A 252 -8.26 -12.41 -6.81
C GLU A 252 -9.53 -12.12 -5.98
N SER A 253 -10.31 -11.12 -6.36
CA SER A 253 -11.53 -10.68 -5.64
C SER A 253 -12.79 -10.79 -6.50
N PRO A 254 -13.19 -12.03 -6.93
CA PRO A 254 -14.23 -12.21 -7.95
C PRO A 254 -15.65 -11.95 -7.42
N TYR A 255 -15.87 -12.09 -6.10
CA TYR A 255 -17.21 -11.97 -5.52
C TYR A 255 -17.62 -10.54 -5.26
N SER A 256 -16.69 -9.71 -4.90
CA SER A 256 -16.90 -8.28 -4.66
C SER A 256 -16.72 -7.43 -5.92
N GLY A 257 -16.11 -8.01 -6.98
CA GLY A 257 -15.64 -7.29 -8.16
C GLY A 257 -14.58 -6.25 -7.83
N ASN A 258 -13.74 -6.50 -6.80
CA ASN A 258 -12.80 -5.51 -6.28
C ASN A 258 -11.40 -5.59 -6.91
N SER A 259 -11.08 -6.62 -7.67
CA SER A 259 -9.73 -6.93 -8.17
C SER A 259 -9.00 -5.75 -8.82
N LEU A 260 -9.69 -4.96 -9.67
CA LEU A 260 -9.05 -3.79 -10.29
C LEU A 260 -8.72 -2.68 -9.27
N ALA A 261 -9.52 -2.56 -8.21
CA ALA A 261 -9.23 -1.64 -7.11
C ALA A 261 -8.06 -2.15 -6.27
N ASP A 262 -8.00 -3.46 -6.03
CA ASP A 262 -6.91 -4.13 -5.32
C ASP A 262 -5.60 -3.88 -6.07
N PHE A 263 -5.48 -4.29 -7.32
CA PHE A 263 -4.29 -4.10 -8.16
C PHE A 263 -3.85 -2.63 -8.30
N LYS A 264 -4.82 -1.71 -8.43
CA LYS A 264 -4.52 -0.28 -8.47
C LYS A 264 -3.91 0.20 -7.15
N ASN A 265 -4.41 -0.29 -6.01
CA ASN A 265 -3.91 0.08 -4.69
C ASN A 265 -2.52 -0.49 -4.41
N ASN A 266 -2.14 -1.65 -4.94
CA ASN A 266 -0.76 -2.14 -4.91
C ASN A 266 0.21 -1.09 -5.50
N LEU A 267 -0.13 -0.53 -6.67
CA LEU A 267 0.70 0.48 -7.33
C LEU A 267 0.66 1.84 -6.61
N VAL A 268 -0.45 2.18 -5.96
CA VAL A 268 -0.54 3.36 -5.07
C VAL A 268 0.39 3.16 -3.87
N GLY A 269 0.41 1.98 -3.26
CA GLY A 269 1.33 1.61 -2.17
C GLY A 269 2.80 1.72 -2.59
N LEU A 270 3.17 1.14 -3.71
CA LEU A 270 4.50 1.27 -4.30
C LEU A 270 4.89 2.75 -4.48
N ARG A 271 3.99 3.56 -5.04
CA ARG A 271 4.24 5.01 -5.20
C ARG A 271 4.40 5.70 -3.85
N ASN A 272 3.58 5.36 -2.85
CA ASN A 272 3.68 5.92 -1.50
C ASN A 272 5.08 5.67 -0.90
N VAL A 273 5.62 4.46 -1.09
CA VAL A 273 6.98 4.09 -0.69
C VAL A 273 8.02 4.96 -1.41
N TYR A 274 7.89 5.09 -2.73
CA TYR A 274 8.85 5.85 -3.54
C TYR A 274 8.92 7.32 -3.15
N ILE A 275 7.75 7.96 -2.91
CA ILE A 275 7.67 9.40 -2.57
C ILE A 275 7.67 9.69 -1.08
N GLY A 276 7.79 8.67 -0.21
CA GLY A 276 7.82 8.85 1.25
C GLY A 276 6.51 9.38 1.83
N LYS A 277 5.35 9.03 1.25
CA LYS A 277 4.06 9.62 1.62
C LYS A 277 2.93 8.61 1.66
N TYR A 278 2.30 8.46 2.81
CA TYR A 278 1.01 7.79 2.97
C TYR A 278 -0.06 8.81 3.35
N LYS A 279 -0.19 9.18 4.63
CA LYS A 279 -1.05 10.28 5.11
C LYS A 279 -0.29 11.59 5.29
N GLU A 280 0.95 11.49 5.75
CA GLU A 280 1.85 12.61 5.96
C GLU A 280 2.96 12.60 4.91
N ASP A 281 3.43 13.79 4.56
CA ASP A 281 4.51 13.98 3.60
C ASP A 281 5.87 13.84 4.29
N GLY A 282 6.78 13.07 3.71
CA GLY A 282 8.14 12.84 4.17
C GLY A 282 9.15 12.92 3.04
N LEU A 283 10.42 12.70 3.36
CA LEU A 283 11.42 12.44 2.33
C LEU A 283 11.26 11.00 1.84
N GLY A 284 11.25 10.83 0.51
CA GLY A 284 11.18 9.53 -0.17
C GLY A 284 12.45 9.17 -0.93
N ILE A 285 12.45 8.01 -1.54
CA ILE A 285 13.53 7.56 -2.44
C ILE A 285 13.67 8.55 -3.61
N ASN A 286 12.55 9.15 -4.06
CA ASN A 286 12.52 10.19 -5.10
C ASN A 286 13.43 11.38 -4.79
N ASP A 287 13.55 11.81 -3.51
CA ASP A 287 14.41 12.92 -3.11
C ASP A 287 15.89 12.57 -3.28
N LEU A 288 16.25 11.33 -2.92
CA LEU A 288 17.61 10.82 -3.16
C LEU A 288 17.91 10.71 -4.66
N VAL A 289 16.98 10.13 -5.43
CA VAL A 289 17.15 9.97 -6.87
C VAL A 289 17.23 11.32 -7.56
N SER A 290 16.31 12.22 -7.31
CA SER A 290 16.27 13.55 -7.93
C SER A 290 17.52 14.38 -7.62
N SER A 291 18.09 14.23 -6.41
CA SER A 291 19.33 14.93 -6.03
C SER A 291 20.56 14.55 -6.86
N LYS A 292 20.56 13.39 -7.51
CA LYS A 292 21.66 12.86 -8.32
C LYS A 292 21.28 12.64 -9.79
N ASN A 293 20.02 12.30 -10.07
CA ASN A 293 19.54 11.96 -11.41
C ASN A 293 18.06 12.35 -11.57
N VAL A 294 17.80 13.62 -11.83
CA VAL A 294 16.45 14.16 -12.05
C VAL A 294 15.72 13.45 -13.21
N ALA A 295 16.45 12.99 -14.23
CA ALA A 295 15.85 12.30 -15.36
C ALA A 295 15.30 10.93 -14.97
N LEU A 296 15.99 10.19 -14.11
CA LEU A 296 15.53 8.91 -13.59
C LEU A 296 14.29 9.11 -12.68
N ASP A 297 14.32 10.10 -11.79
CA ASP A 297 13.18 10.42 -10.94
C ASP A 297 11.93 10.75 -11.77
N ASN A 298 12.05 11.65 -12.75
CA ASN A 298 10.95 11.99 -13.64
C ASN A 298 10.42 10.78 -14.42
N LYS A 299 11.30 9.89 -14.88
CA LYS A 299 10.93 8.65 -15.56
C LYS A 299 10.10 7.75 -14.66
N LEU A 300 10.57 7.47 -13.44
CA LEU A 300 9.90 6.61 -12.46
C LEU A 300 8.53 7.19 -12.06
N GLN A 301 8.44 8.48 -11.73
CA GLN A 301 7.16 9.10 -11.37
C GLN A 301 6.15 9.08 -12.53
N THR A 302 6.63 9.26 -13.77
CA THR A 302 5.79 9.17 -14.98
C THR A 302 5.26 7.75 -15.18
N GLN A 303 6.13 6.74 -15.04
CA GLN A 303 5.75 5.33 -15.21
C GLN A 303 4.81 4.86 -14.10
N MET A 304 5.04 5.23 -12.83
CA MET A 304 4.12 4.93 -11.72
C MET A 304 2.75 5.54 -11.98
N THR A 305 2.70 6.79 -12.42
CA THR A 305 1.44 7.47 -12.75
C THR A 305 0.74 6.79 -13.93
N ALA A 306 1.48 6.40 -14.96
CA ALA A 306 0.93 5.69 -16.12
C ALA A 306 0.39 4.31 -15.73
N ALA A 307 1.13 3.54 -14.92
CA ALA A 307 0.69 2.23 -14.44
C ALA A 307 -0.60 2.34 -13.60
N ILE A 308 -0.65 3.25 -12.64
CA ILE A 308 -1.85 3.49 -11.81
C ILE A 308 -3.05 3.89 -12.67
N ASN A 309 -2.88 4.82 -13.61
CA ASN A 309 -3.97 5.32 -14.45
C ASN A 309 -4.41 4.31 -15.52
N SER A 310 -3.58 3.32 -15.85
CA SER A 310 -3.92 2.31 -16.86
C SER A 310 -5.11 1.46 -16.47
N PHE A 311 -5.31 1.22 -15.16
CA PHE A 311 -6.46 0.50 -14.63
C PHE A 311 -7.80 1.17 -14.96
N ASP A 312 -7.84 2.49 -15.05
CA ASP A 312 -9.06 3.26 -15.36
C ASP A 312 -9.56 3.03 -16.80
N ASN A 313 -8.74 2.43 -17.68
CA ASN A 313 -9.14 2.04 -19.03
C ASN A 313 -9.87 0.68 -19.06
N ILE A 314 -9.84 -0.08 -17.98
CA ILE A 314 -10.61 -1.33 -17.82
C ILE A 314 -11.91 -0.95 -17.13
N THR A 315 -13.03 -1.03 -17.85
CA THR A 315 -14.31 -0.44 -17.43
C THR A 315 -15.37 -1.47 -17.01
N VAL A 316 -15.01 -2.73 -17.01
CA VAL A 316 -15.82 -3.86 -16.50
C VAL A 316 -15.04 -4.57 -15.39
N PHE A 317 -15.68 -5.46 -14.66
CA PHE A 317 -14.97 -6.31 -13.69
C PHE A 317 -13.84 -7.08 -14.37
N TYR A 318 -12.78 -7.38 -13.64
CA TYR A 318 -11.60 -8.01 -14.23
C TYR A 318 -11.92 -9.40 -14.79
N GLU A 319 -12.84 -10.11 -14.17
CA GLU A 319 -13.39 -11.40 -14.61
C GLU A 319 -13.99 -11.34 -16.03
N ASP A 320 -14.61 -10.21 -16.36
CA ASP A 320 -15.13 -9.94 -17.69
C ASP A 320 -14.04 -9.36 -18.61
N ALA A 321 -13.12 -8.56 -18.07
CA ALA A 321 -12.08 -7.89 -18.84
C ALA A 321 -11.09 -8.86 -19.46
N ILE A 322 -10.77 -9.97 -18.78
CA ILE A 322 -9.89 -11.04 -19.31
C ILE A 322 -10.44 -11.67 -20.60
N ILE A 323 -11.72 -11.50 -20.88
CA ILE A 323 -12.40 -11.96 -22.11
C ILE A 323 -12.66 -10.77 -23.05
N ASN A 324 -13.29 -9.69 -22.54
CA ASN A 324 -13.91 -8.64 -23.36
C ASN A 324 -13.06 -7.38 -23.52
N GLN A 325 -12.08 -7.16 -22.65
CA GLN A 325 -11.19 -5.98 -22.68
C GLN A 325 -9.70 -6.39 -22.60
N ARG A 326 -9.34 -7.41 -23.40
CA ARG A 326 -7.99 -7.99 -23.40
C ARG A 326 -6.90 -6.98 -23.81
N VAL A 327 -7.19 -6.05 -24.70
CA VAL A 327 -6.24 -5.01 -25.13
C VAL A 327 -5.93 -4.07 -23.97
N GLN A 328 -6.93 -3.64 -23.24
CA GLN A 328 -6.76 -2.77 -22.05
C GLN A 328 -5.98 -3.49 -20.96
N SER A 329 -6.37 -4.73 -20.64
CA SER A 329 -5.67 -5.56 -19.66
C SER A 329 -4.19 -5.78 -20.04
N GLN A 330 -3.91 -6.09 -21.32
CA GLN A 330 -2.53 -6.24 -21.79
C GLN A 330 -1.74 -4.92 -21.69
N ASN A 331 -2.34 -3.78 -22.01
CA ASN A 331 -1.68 -2.48 -21.89
C ASN A 331 -1.34 -2.16 -20.43
N THR A 332 -2.21 -2.51 -19.48
CA THR A 332 -1.92 -2.36 -18.05
C THR A 332 -0.74 -3.25 -17.64
N MET A 333 -0.76 -4.54 -17.98
CA MET A 333 0.38 -5.44 -17.70
C MET A 333 1.70 -4.95 -18.32
N ASN A 334 1.64 -4.37 -19.54
CA ASN A 334 2.82 -3.78 -20.18
C ASN A 334 3.34 -2.57 -19.40
N ALA A 335 2.47 -1.68 -18.91
CA ALA A 335 2.86 -0.54 -18.09
C ALA A 335 3.53 -0.95 -16.76
N LEU A 336 3.01 -1.98 -16.11
CA LEU A 336 3.63 -2.55 -14.92
C LEU A 336 5.01 -3.14 -15.22
N ASN A 337 5.14 -3.90 -16.32
CA ASN A 337 6.41 -4.48 -16.74
C ASN A 337 7.46 -3.41 -17.10
N GLU A 338 7.06 -2.32 -17.76
CA GLU A 338 7.96 -1.19 -18.04
C GLU A 338 8.46 -0.53 -16.75
N LEU A 339 7.58 -0.34 -15.76
CA LEU A 339 7.95 0.18 -14.45
C LEU A 339 8.92 -0.79 -13.75
N LYS A 340 8.59 -2.08 -13.69
CA LYS A 340 9.44 -3.12 -13.11
C LYS A 340 10.85 -3.09 -13.71
N GLN A 341 10.97 -3.07 -15.05
CA GLN A 341 12.26 -3.02 -15.73
C GLN A 341 13.08 -1.78 -15.36
N THR A 342 12.44 -0.63 -15.12
CA THR A 342 13.13 0.59 -14.69
C THR A 342 13.57 0.50 -13.23
N LEU A 343 12.74 -0.09 -12.35
CA LEU A 343 13.10 -0.35 -10.96
C LEU A 343 14.32 -1.29 -10.87
N GLU A 344 14.31 -2.41 -11.60
CA GLU A 344 15.39 -3.39 -11.64
C GLU A 344 16.66 -2.85 -12.32
N GLY A 345 16.50 -2.22 -13.49
CA GLY A 345 17.63 -1.85 -14.38
C GLY A 345 18.25 -0.49 -14.06
N GLU A 346 17.54 0.40 -13.37
CA GLU A 346 18.01 1.76 -13.12
C GLU A 346 17.93 2.17 -11.64
N LEU A 347 16.81 1.93 -10.93
CA LEU A 347 16.69 2.32 -9.54
C LEU A 347 17.55 1.45 -8.62
N LYS A 348 17.49 0.13 -8.75
CA LYS A 348 18.31 -0.79 -7.95
C LYS A 348 19.82 -0.54 -8.15
N PRO A 349 20.36 -0.38 -9.37
CA PRO A 349 21.73 0.08 -9.58
C PRO A 349 22.05 1.44 -8.98
N PHE A 350 21.11 2.40 -9.01
CA PHE A 350 21.26 3.69 -8.35
C PHE A 350 21.47 3.50 -6.83
N ILE A 351 20.65 2.68 -6.17
CA ILE A 351 20.83 2.37 -4.75
C ILE A 351 22.20 1.74 -4.48
N ILE A 352 22.61 0.77 -5.28
CA ILE A 352 23.92 0.12 -5.15
C ILE A 352 25.07 1.13 -5.27
N GLN A 353 24.94 2.08 -6.19
CA GLN A 353 26.00 3.07 -6.47
C GLN A 353 26.09 4.18 -5.43
N TYR A 354 24.94 4.72 -4.97
CA TYR A 354 24.92 5.96 -4.19
C TYR A 354 24.60 5.75 -2.70
N ILE A 355 23.96 4.65 -2.32
CA ILE A 355 23.70 4.35 -0.91
C ILE A 355 24.87 3.50 -0.39
N THR A 356 25.96 4.16 -0.14
CA THR A 356 27.11 3.58 0.57
C THR A 356 27.08 3.99 2.02
N ASP A 357 27.64 3.18 2.92
CA ASP A 357 27.74 3.48 4.36
C ASP A 357 28.74 4.61 4.65
#